data_4bb981be18fe2c0ed3178154999586f0
#
_entry.id   4bb981be18fe2c0ed3178154999586f0
#
_cell.length_a   1.000
_cell.length_b   1.000
_cell.length_c   1.000
_cell.angle_alpha   90.00
_cell.angle_beta   90.00
_cell.angle_gamma   90.00
#
_symmetry.space_group_name_H-M   'P 1'
#
loop_
_entity.id
_entity.type
_entity.pdbx_description
1 polymer ?
#
loop_
_entity_poly.entity_id
_entity_poly.type
_entity_poly.pdbx_seq_one_letter_code
_entity_poly.pdbx_strand_id
1 'polypeptide(L)'
;ILLHGRGGEDGEIQKFFEENDIVFTGSNSQSSRITMNKIKTKEIWKKNNIKTPEYFVYEKNFLLDNLSSFDKWVIKPNLEGSSNGISFYKNFEGKEDFQKKINLAKKFDDSVLIERFIDGKEITVPIINKKCLKPIHIIPEGEFYDFDAKYVSNKTKYLEYAIESDRLDTL
;
A
#
# COMPACT_ATOMS: atom_id res chain seq x y z
N ILE A 1 16.13 4.22 -10.85
CA ILE A 1 15.33 5.43 -10.49
C ILE A 1 15.17 5.40 -8.98
N LEU A 2 15.54 6.50 -8.30
CA LEU A 2 15.44 6.66 -6.84
C LEU A 2 14.53 7.86 -6.47
N LEU A 3 13.57 8.18 -7.34
CA LEU A 3 12.56 9.20 -7.10
C LEU A 3 11.33 8.56 -6.46
N HIS A 4 10.85 9.13 -5.36
CA HIS A 4 9.67 8.67 -4.62
C HIS A 4 8.43 9.49 -4.99
N GLY A 5 7.25 8.85 -4.90
CA GLY A 5 5.97 9.50 -5.13
C GLY A 5 5.66 9.77 -6.60
N ARG A 6 4.85 10.79 -6.84
CA ARG A 6 4.40 11.19 -8.17
C ARG A 6 5.58 11.59 -9.06
N GLY A 7 5.51 11.21 -10.32
CA GLY A 7 6.56 11.40 -11.31
C GLY A 7 7.69 10.36 -11.23
N GLY A 8 7.94 9.75 -10.06
CA GLY A 8 9.01 8.76 -9.85
C GLY A 8 8.53 7.31 -9.88
N GLU A 9 7.35 7.05 -9.25
CA GLU A 9 6.84 5.69 -9.02
C GLU A 9 5.55 5.38 -9.80
N ASP A 10 4.92 6.37 -10.42
CA ASP A 10 3.61 6.30 -11.07
C ASP A 10 3.66 6.00 -12.58
N GLY A 11 4.84 5.75 -13.12
CA GLY A 11 5.05 5.44 -14.52
C GLY A 11 5.33 6.64 -15.42
N GLU A 12 5.36 7.88 -14.91
CA GLU A 12 5.61 9.07 -15.74
C GLU A 12 7.06 9.13 -16.21
N ILE A 13 8.03 9.06 -15.31
CA ILE A 13 9.45 9.07 -15.69
C ILE A 13 9.83 7.82 -16.47
N GLN A 14 9.25 6.66 -16.14
CA GLN A 14 9.47 5.42 -16.86
C GLN A 14 8.99 5.55 -18.31
N LYS A 15 7.81 6.15 -18.54
CA LYS A 15 7.29 6.41 -19.87
C LYS A 15 8.19 7.35 -20.66
N PHE A 16 8.68 8.42 -20.05
CA PHE A 16 9.63 9.33 -20.68
C PHE A 16 10.91 8.60 -21.12
N PHE A 17 11.45 7.71 -20.29
CA PHE A 17 12.63 6.93 -20.62
C PHE A 17 12.36 5.93 -21.76
N GLU A 18 11.20 5.26 -21.75
CA GLU A 18 10.78 4.35 -22.83
C GLU A 18 10.64 5.07 -24.17
N GLU A 19 10.04 6.27 -24.19
CA GLU A 19 9.84 7.06 -25.42
C GLU A 19 11.15 7.66 -25.98
N ASN A 20 12.21 7.73 -25.17
CA ASN A 20 13.51 8.26 -25.56
C ASN A 20 14.62 7.20 -25.61
N ASP A 21 14.25 5.89 -25.60
CA ASP A 21 15.20 4.77 -25.63
C ASP A 21 16.25 4.81 -24.51
N ILE A 22 15.91 5.40 -23.35
CA ILE A 22 16.79 5.48 -22.19
C ILE A 22 16.64 4.21 -21.35
N VAL A 23 17.70 3.47 -21.19
CA VAL A 23 17.74 2.25 -20.36
C VAL A 23 17.68 2.63 -18.88
N PHE A 24 16.80 1.98 -18.14
CA PHE A 24 16.67 2.19 -16.69
C PHE A 24 16.42 0.87 -15.94
N THR A 25 16.68 0.88 -14.65
CA THR A 25 16.39 -0.23 -13.74
C THR A 25 15.01 -0.02 -13.10
N GLY A 26 14.14 -1.03 -13.20
CA GLY A 26 12.81 -1.03 -12.62
C GLY A 26 11.76 -1.66 -13.52
N SER A 27 10.50 -1.54 -13.10
CA SER A 27 9.34 -1.96 -13.89
C SER A 27 9.05 -0.91 -14.98
N ASN A 28 8.39 -1.36 -16.06
CA ASN A 28 7.95 -0.47 -17.13
C ASN A 28 6.87 0.53 -16.66
N SER A 29 6.60 1.54 -17.49
CA SER A 29 5.66 2.62 -17.17
C SER A 29 4.24 2.10 -16.87
N GLN A 30 3.76 1.09 -17.61
CA GLN A 30 2.45 0.51 -17.42
C GLN A 30 2.36 -0.22 -16.07
N SER A 31 3.34 -1.04 -15.73
CA SER A 31 3.38 -1.76 -14.45
C SER A 31 3.47 -0.78 -13.27
N SER A 32 4.34 0.24 -13.37
CA SER A 32 4.47 1.27 -12.34
C SER A 32 3.16 2.03 -12.11
N ARG A 33 2.45 2.40 -13.17
CA ARG A 33 1.14 3.05 -13.09
C ARG A 33 0.08 2.16 -12.44
N ILE A 34 0.07 0.88 -12.75
CA ILE A 34 -0.87 -0.08 -12.15
C ILE A 34 -0.58 -0.25 -10.66
N THR A 35 0.69 -0.47 -10.30
CA THR A 35 1.05 -0.72 -8.91
C THR A 35 0.89 0.50 -8.00
N MET A 36 1.04 1.71 -8.54
CA MET A 36 0.73 2.94 -7.81
C MET A 36 -0.77 3.06 -7.50
N ASN A 37 -1.64 2.53 -8.36
CA ASN A 37 -3.08 2.52 -8.18
C ASN A 37 -3.53 1.31 -7.36
N LYS A 38 -3.75 1.51 -6.05
CA LYS A 38 -4.10 0.42 -5.12
C LYS A 38 -5.37 -0.33 -5.50
N ILE A 39 -6.38 0.38 -6.00
CA ILE A 39 -7.66 -0.22 -6.43
C ILE A 39 -7.42 -1.14 -7.61
N LYS A 40 -6.74 -0.66 -8.67
CA LYS A 40 -6.42 -1.48 -9.84
C LYS A 40 -5.53 -2.67 -9.50
N THR A 41 -4.56 -2.47 -8.63
CA THR A 41 -3.70 -3.56 -8.13
C THR A 41 -4.53 -4.65 -7.46
N LYS A 42 -5.45 -4.27 -6.55
CA LYS A 42 -6.33 -5.22 -5.86
C LYS A 42 -7.30 -5.93 -6.80
N GLU A 43 -7.83 -5.25 -7.81
CA GLU A 43 -8.66 -5.86 -8.86
C GLU A 43 -7.89 -6.95 -9.63
N ILE A 44 -6.62 -6.66 -9.99
CA ILE A 44 -5.75 -7.62 -10.66
C ILE A 44 -5.44 -8.80 -9.74
N TRP A 45 -5.15 -8.56 -8.46
CA TRP A 45 -4.90 -9.62 -7.49
C TRP A 45 -6.12 -10.52 -7.33
N LYS A 46 -7.32 -9.96 -7.14
CA LYS A 46 -8.57 -10.75 -7.08
C LYS A 46 -8.80 -11.59 -8.34
N LYS A 47 -8.58 -11.00 -9.52
CA LYS A 47 -8.73 -11.70 -10.81
C LYS A 47 -7.75 -12.87 -10.97
N ASN A 48 -6.59 -12.79 -10.30
CA ASN A 48 -5.58 -13.85 -10.32
C ASN A 48 -5.58 -14.71 -9.05
N ASN A 49 -6.64 -14.67 -8.25
CA ASN A 49 -6.79 -15.43 -7.00
C ASN A 49 -5.70 -15.14 -5.96
N ILE A 50 -5.06 -13.97 -6.03
CA ILE A 50 -4.10 -13.51 -5.01
C ILE A 50 -4.90 -12.90 -3.86
N LYS A 51 -4.68 -13.40 -2.65
CA LYS A 51 -5.35 -12.89 -1.45
C LYS A 51 -4.97 -11.44 -1.19
N THR A 52 -5.98 -10.62 -0.89
CA THR A 52 -5.81 -9.21 -0.51
C THR A 52 -6.86 -8.89 0.55
N PRO A 53 -6.57 -7.97 1.49
CA PRO A 53 -7.55 -7.56 2.48
C PRO A 53 -8.84 -7.06 1.84
N GLU A 54 -9.96 -7.27 2.51
CA GLU A 54 -11.24 -6.70 2.10
C GLU A 54 -11.15 -5.18 2.06
N TYR A 55 -11.82 -4.57 1.08
CA TYR A 55 -11.77 -3.14 0.89
C TYR A 55 -13.03 -2.59 0.26
N PHE A 56 -13.25 -1.31 0.49
CA PHE A 56 -14.25 -0.47 -0.16
C PHE A 56 -13.58 0.74 -0.80
N VAL A 57 -14.15 1.22 -1.91
CA VAL A 57 -13.85 2.55 -2.44
C VAL A 57 -14.87 3.52 -1.83
N TYR A 58 -14.39 4.60 -1.24
CA TYR A 58 -15.27 5.57 -0.60
C TYR A 58 -16.10 6.34 -1.63
N GLU A 59 -17.42 6.33 -1.44
CA GLU A 59 -18.40 7.13 -2.17
C GLU A 59 -19.19 8.00 -1.19
N LYS A 60 -19.86 9.08 -1.69
CA LYS A 60 -20.61 10.02 -0.84
C LYS A 60 -21.74 9.37 -0.03
N ASN A 61 -22.32 8.29 -0.54
CA ASN A 61 -23.37 7.51 0.09
C ASN A 61 -22.86 6.30 0.87
N PHE A 62 -21.56 6.25 1.19
CA PHE A 62 -20.95 5.15 1.94
C PHE A 62 -21.57 5.01 3.33
N LEU A 63 -22.05 3.81 3.64
CA LEU A 63 -22.64 3.50 4.95
C LEU A 63 -21.60 2.90 5.87
N LEU A 64 -21.49 3.43 7.10
CA LEU A 64 -20.56 2.93 8.11
C LEU A 64 -20.86 1.49 8.53
N ASP A 65 -22.09 1.06 8.43
CA ASP A 65 -22.51 -0.32 8.72
C ASP A 65 -21.77 -1.36 7.86
N ASN A 66 -21.28 -0.96 6.68
CA ASN A 66 -20.44 -1.79 5.84
C ASN A 66 -19.11 -2.17 6.54
N LEU A 67 -18.70 -1.41 7.54
CA LEU A 67 -17.46 -1.64 8.29
C LEU A 67 -17.66 -2.52 9.55
N SER A 68 -18.90 -2.93 9.84
CA SER A 68 -19.24 -3.66 11.07
C SER A 68 -18.55 -5.03 11.22
N SER A 69 -18.07 -5.62 10.11
CA SER A 69 -17.47 -6.95 10.09
C SER A 69 -16.09 -7.03 10.76
N PHE A 70 -15.41 -5.90 10.96
CA PHE A 70 -14.05 -5.85 11.52
C PHE A 70 -13.87 -4.61 12.40
N ASP A 71 -13.07 -4.75 13.45
CA ASP A 71 -12.88 -3.69 14.46
C ASP A 71 -12.02 -2.52 13.96
N LYS A 72 -11.07 -2.77 13.04
CA LYS A 72 -10.08 -1.77 12.61
C LYS A 72 -9.93 -1.75 11.09
N TRP A 73 -9.92 -0.53 10.54
CA TRP A 73 -9.79 -0.25 9.13
C TRP A 73 -8.67 0.74 8.87
N VAL A 74 -8.09 0.67 7.67
CA VAL A 74 -7.10 1.62 7.16
C VAL A 74 -7.77 2.47 6.09
N ILE A 75 -7.74 3.78 6.24
CA ILE A 75 -8.21 4.75 5.27
C ILE A 75 -6.99 5.38 4.61
N LYS A 76 -6.93 5.34 3.27
CA LYS A 76 -5.75 5.79 2.52
C LYS A 76 -6.10 6.32 1.14
N PRO A 77 -5.32 7.28 0.61
CA PRO A 77 -5.45 7.71 -0.79
C PRO A 77 -5.11 6.55 -1.74
N ASN A 78 -5.76 6.52 -2.90
CA ASN A 78 -5.53 5.47 -3.89
C ASN A 78 -4.17 5.59 -4.59
N LEU A 79 -3.77 6.80 -5.02
CA LEU A 79 -2.60 7.05 -5.87
C LEU A 79 -1.39 7.64 -5.12
N GLU A 80 -1.33 7.51 -3.80
CA GLU A 80 -0.22 8.03 -3.01
C GLU A 80 0.69 6.93 -2.46
N GLY A 81 1.96 7.29 -2.25
CA GLY A 81 2.96 6.46 -1.60
C GLY A 81 3.35 6.96 -0.21
N SER A 82 4.45 6.43 0.33
CA SER A 82 5.15 6.90 1.55
C SER A 82 4.28 7.10 2.79
N SER A 83 3.17 6.41 2.88
CA SER A 83 2.18 6.51 3.98
C SER A 83 1.47 7.87 4.10
N ASN A 84 1.55 8.72 3.08
CA ASN A 84 0.86 10.01 3.04
C ASN A 84 -0.66 9.82 3.10
N GLY A 85 -1.33 10.56 3.97
CA GLY A 85 -2.79 10.56 4.09
C GLY A 85 -3.39 9.26 4.65
N ILE A 86 -2.57 8.34 5.17
CA ILE A 86 -3.04 7.12 5.83
C ILE A 86 -3.55 7.46 7.23
N SER A 87 -4.66 6.84 7.60
CA SER A 87 -5.20 6.87 8.95
C SER A 87 -5.90 5.56 9.30
N PHE A 88 -6.03 5.29 10.60
CA PHE A 88 -6.73 4.12 11.10
C PHE A 88 -8.09 4.55 11.65
N TYR A 89 -9.12 3.76 11.37
CA TYR A 89 -10.46 3.93 11.90
C TYR A 89 -10.85 2.68 12.68
N LYS A 90 -11.39 2.89 13.88
CA LYS A 90 -11.98 1.84 14.71
C LYS A 90 -13.49 2.04 14.78
N ASN A 91 -14.27 0.98 14.71
CA ASN A 91 -15.73 1.06 14.61
C ASN A 91 -16.41 1.84 15.75
N PHE A 92 -15.78 1.96 16.90
CA PHE A 92 -16.32 2.71 18.03
C PHE A 92 -16.06 4.25 17.96
N GLU A 93 -15.25 4.74 16.99
CA GLU A 93 -14.88 6.17 16.90
C GLU A 93 -16.01 7.06 16.34
N GLY A 94 -17.01 6.46 15.68
CA GLY A 94 -18.18 7.17 15.18
C GLY A 94 -17.98 7.92 13.85
N LYS A 95 -19.10 8.50 13.37
CA LYS A 95 -19.18 9.07 12.02
C LYS A 95 -18.29 10.30 11.81
N GLU A 96 -18.16 11.15 12.82
CA GLU A 96 -17.37 12.39 12.70
C GLU A 96 -15.89 12.09 12.51
N ASP A 97 -15.34 11.14 13.28
CA ASP A 97 -13.94 10.76 13.16
C ASP A 97 -13.66 10.01 11.87
N PHE A 98 -14.58 9.18 11.43
CA PHE A 98 -14.52 8.57 10.09
C PHE A 98 -14.42 9.65 9.02
N GLN A 99 -15.31 10.67 9.04
CA GLN A 99 -15.29 11.73 8.04
C GLN A 99 -14.01 12.57 8.08
N LYS A 100 -13.45 12.84 9.27
CA LYS A 100 -12.14 13.53 9.38
C LYS A 100 -11.04 12.74 8.68
N LYS A 101 -11.01 11.41 8.85
CA LYS A 101 -10.03 10.52 8.22
C LYS A 101 -10.21 10.44 6.70
N ILE A 102 -11.44 10.37 6.22
CA ILE A 102 -11.74 10.49 4.78
C ILE A 102 -11.25 11.82 4.22
N ASN A 103 -11.55 12.93 4.89
CA ASN A 103 -11.13 14.25 4.46
C ASN A 103 -9.60 14.42 4.47
N LEU A 104 -8.91 13.77 5.41
CA LEU A 104 -7.45 13.73 5.42
C LEU A 104 -6.90 13.04 4.17
N ALA A 105 -7.39 11.84 3.85
CA ALA A 105 -6.97 11.10 2.65
C ALA A 105 -7.29 11.88 1.37
N LYS A 106 -8.44 12.56 1.31
CA LYS A 106 -8.86 13.39 0.17
C LYS A 106 -8.00 14.62 -0.09
N LYS A 107 -7.17 15.05 0.85
CA LYS A 107 -6.17 16.11 0.57
C LYS A 107 -5.10 15.65 -0.43
N PHE A 108 -4.92 14.35 -0.59
CA PHE A 108 -3.89 13.75 -1.43
C PHE A 108 -4.46 13.14 -2.71
N ASP A 109 -5.67 12.58 -2.65
CA ASP A 109 -6.34 11.97 -3.80
C ASP A 109 -7.85 11.95 -3.57
N ASP A 110 -8.63 12.30 -4.60
CA ASP A 110 -10.10 12.24 -4.55
C ASP A 110 -10.63 10.82 -4.36
N SER A 111 -9.88 9.83 -4.84
CA SER A 111 -10.17 8.40 -4.70
C SER A 111 -9.59 7.87 -3.39
N VAL A 112 -10.44 7.45 -2.48
CA VAL A 112 -10.05 6.96 -1.16
C VAL A 112 -10.41 5.49 -1.01
N LEU A 113 -9.43 4.70 -0.56
CA LEU A 113 -9.57 3.29 -0.24
C LEU A 113 -9.77 3.11 1.27
N ILE A 114 -10.77 2.31 1.65
CA ILE A 114 -11.00 1.85 3.01
C ILE A 114 -10.71 0.36 3.01
N GLU A 115 -9.72 -0.08 3.75
CA GLU A 115 -9.23 -1.45 3.73
C GLU A 115 -9.19 -2.03 5.13
N ARG A 116 -9.59 -3.30 5.27
CA ARG A 116 -9.45 -4.04 6.53
C ARG A 116 -8.01 -3.97 7.02
N PHE A 117 -7.80 -3.58 8.28
CA PHE A 117 -6.48 -3.68 8.90
C PHE A 117 -6.13 -5.15 9.14
N ILE A 118 -4.95 -5.56 8.71
CA ILE A 118 -4.40 -6.87 9.00
C ILE A 118 -3.31 -6.71 10.05
N ASP A 119 -3.50 -7.31 11.19
CA ASP A 119 -2.47 -7.38 12.21
C ASP A 119 -1.46 -8.48 11.84
N GLY A 120 -0.18 -8.17 11.93
CA GLY A 120 0.87 -9.10 11.57
C GLY A 120 2.21 -8.44 11.30
N LYS A 121 3.18 -9.26 10.89
CA LYS A 121 4.52 -8.78 10.52
C LYS A 121 4.49 -8.06 9.17
N GLU A 122 5.16 -6.92 9.08
CA GLU A 122 5.36 -6.22 7.82
C GLU A 122 6.54 -6.84 7.08
N ILE A 123 6.29 -7.37 5.89
CA ILE A 123 7.29 -8.10 5.11
C ILE A 123 7.36 -7.50 3.71
N THR A 124 8.57 -7.31 3.20
CA THR A 124 8.82 -6.98 1.80
C THR A 124 9.60 -8.08 1.12
N VAL A 125 9.29 -8.33 -0.15
CA VAL A 125 9.98 -9.32 -0.98
C VAL A 125 10.52 -8.63 -2.22
N PRO A 126 11.84 -8.40 -2.31
CA PRO A 126 12.44 -7.83 -3.51
C PRO A 126 12.39 -8.83 -4.69
N ILE A 127 12.16 -8.32 -5.90
CA ILE A 127 12.16 -9.12 -7.12
C ILE A 127 13.13 -8.51 -8.12
N ILE A 128 14.13 -9.28 -8.55
CA ILE A 128 15.12 -8.86 -9.55
C ILE A 128 15.16 -9.92 -10.66
N ASN A 129 15.04 -9.48 -11.91
CA ASN A 129 15.05 -10.36 -13.09
C ASN A 129 14.08 -11.55 -12.95
N LYS A 130 12.85 -11.28 -12.46
CA LYS A 130 11.80 -12.29 -12.21
C LYS A 130 12.12 -13.32 -11.13
N LYS A 131 13.17 -13.10 -10.34
CA LYS A 131 13.53 -13.94 -9.20
C LYS A 131 13.19 -13.24 -7.90
N CYS A 132 12.42 -13.89 -7.04
CA CYS A 132 12.20 -13.43 -5.68
C CYS A 132 13.50 -13.59 -4.88
N LEU A 133 13.88 -12.53 -4.19
CA LEU A 133 14.96 -12.57 -3.20
C LEU A 133 14.37 -12.94 -1.84
N LYS A 134 15.26 -13.11 -0.85
CA LYS A 134 14.84 -13.42 0.51
C LYS A 134 13.92 -12.31 1.07
N PRO A 135 12.82 -12.67 1.69
CA PRO A 135 11.94 -11.72 2.34
C PRO A 135 12.64 -10.97 3.48
N ILE A 136 12.25 -9.74 3.68
CA ILE A 136 12.77 -8.88 4.75
C ILE A 136 11.61 -8.49 5.66
N HIS A 137 11.74 -8.77 6.95
CA HIS A 137 10.84 -8.29 7.99
C HIS A 137 11.22 -6.87 8.37
N ILE A 138 10.27 -5.96 8.25
CA ILE A 138 10.39 -4.56 8.63
C ILE A 138 9.81 -4.40 10.03
N ILE A 139 10.61 -3.93 10.97
CA ILE A 139 10.22 -3.73 12.35
C ILE A 139 10.36 -2.24 12.66
N PRO A 140 9.29 -1.45 12.54
CA PRO A 140 9.32 -0.03 12.90
C PRO A 140 9.46 0.14 14.42
N GLU A 141 9.87 1.34 14.87
CA GLU A 141 9.90 1.67 16.29
C GLU A 141 8.48 1.81 16.88
N GLY A 142 7.53 2.30 16.08
CA GLY A 142 6.14 2.51 16.45
C GLY A 142 5.22 1.35 16.04
N GLU A 143 3.93 1.54 16.25
CA GLU A 143 2.91 0.55 15.86
C GLU A 143 2.74 0.42 14.33
N PHE A 144 3.27 1.36 13.57
CA PHE A 144 3.08 1.42 12.12
C PHE A 144 4.32 1.96 11.40
N TYR A 145 4.60 1.44 10.22
CA TYR A 145 5.69 1.89 9.35
C TYR A 145 5.25 3.14 8.56
N ASP A 146 5.17 4.26 9.27
CA ASP A 146 4.78 5.57 8.76
C ASP A 146 5.93 6.29 8.04
N PHE A 147 5.67 7.56 7.67
CA PHE A 147 6.67 8.41 7.02
C PHE A 147 7.91 8.61 7.88
N ASP A 148 7.73 8.84 9.18
CA ASP A 148 8.85 9.08 10.09
C ASP A 148 9.70 7.83 10.27
N ALA A 149 9.07 6.65 10.39
CA ALA A 149 9.77 5.37 10.45
C ALA A 149 10.50 5.02 9.15
N LYS A 150 10.05 5.54 8.01
CA LYS A 150 10.67 5.32 6.68
C LYS A 150 11.86 6.22 6.40
N TYR A 151 11.78 7.50 6.76
CA TYR A 151 12.69 8.52 6.24
C TYR A 151 13.39 9.36 7.31
N VAL A 152 12.91 9.36 8.55
CA VAL A 152 13.42 10.22 9.63
C VAL A 152 14.08 9.41 10.73
N SER A 153 13.44 8.33 11.19
CA SER A 153 13.94 7.49 12.27
C SER A 153 14.97 6.48 11.76
N ASN A 154 16.12 6.38 12.48
CA ASN A 154 17.12 5.35 12.24
C ASN A 154 16.89 4.08 13.08
N LYS A 155 15.72 3.94 13.73
CA LYS A 155 15.43 2.85 14.67
C LYS A 155 14.67 1.69 14.04
N THR A 156 14.15 1.86 12.81
CA THR A 156 13.56 0.76 12.05
C THR A 156 14.59 -0.33 11.81
N LYS A 157 14.24 -1.58 12.14
CA LYS A 157 15.10 -2.74 11.91
C LYS A 157 14.64 -3.53 10.70
N TYR A 158 15.58 -4.03 9.94
CA TYR A 158 15.37 -4.87 8.76
C TYR A 158 16.04 -6.21 8.99
N LEU A 159 15.27 -7.27 9.09
CA LEU A 159 15.76 -8.62 9.36
C LEU A 159 15.40 -9.55 8.21
N GLU A 160 16.33 -10.44 7.83
CA GLU A 160 15.99 -11.53 6.92
C GLU A 160 14.84 -12.35 7.52
N TYR A 161 13.78 -12.57 6.75
CA TYR A 161 12.61 -13.33 7.19
C TYR A 161 12.64 -14.72 6.59
N ALA A 162 12.77 -15.74 7.45
CA ALA A 162 12.59 -17.12 7.02
C ALA A 162 11.09 -17.43 6.95
N ILE A 163 10.61 -17.78 5.76
CA ILE A 163 9.27 -18.32 5.58
C ILE A 163 9.34 -19.79 6.01
N GLU A 164 8.57 -20.17 7.02
CA GLU A 164 8.42 -21.57 7.43
C GLU A 164 7.78 -22.35 6.28
N SER A 165 8.38 -23.46 5.89
CA SER A 165 7.97 -24.27 4.73
C SER A 165 6.50 -24.66 4.74
N ASP A 166 5.93 -24.88 5.91
CA ASP A 166 4.54 -25.32 6.10
C ASP A 166 3.49 -24.26 5.73
N ARG A 167 3.91 -23.01 5.46
CA ARG A 167 3.03 -21.91 5.03
C ARG A 167 3.09 -21.62 3.54
N LEU A 168 4.00 -22.23 2.81
CA LEU A 168 4.13 -22.03 1.36
C LEU A 168 3.01 -22.73 0.59
N ASP A 169 2.45 -23.80 1.13
CA ASP A 169 1.38 -24.60 0.51
C ASP A 169 -0.03 -23.96 0.66
N THR A 170 -0.14 -22.85 1.37
CA THR A 170 -1.41 -22.12 1.63
C THR A 170 -1.49 -20.77 0.96
N LEU A 171 -0.50 -20.38 0.17
CA LEU A 171 -0.44 -19.17 -0.66
C LEU A 171 -0.71 -19.50 -2.12
#